data_01630ff1e73f5c738b1ec87a87d540ec
#
_entry.id   01630ff1e73f5c738b1ec87a87d540ec
#
_cell.length_a   1.000
_cell.length_b   1.000
_cell.length_c   1.000
_cell.angle_alpha   90.00
_cell.angle_beta   90.00
_cell.angle_gamma   90.00
#
_symmetry.space_group_name_H-M   'P 1'
#
loop_
_entity.id
_entity.type
_entity.pdbx_description
1 polymer ?
#
loop_
_entity_poly.entity_id
_entity_poly.type
_entity_poly.pdbx_seq_one_letter_code
_entity_poly.pdbx_strand_id
1 'polypeptide(L)'
;MIKFFYFIFFSFIALNNVFAKNININEDLNLEFNCKLEKKIIKNSEYNFKTFLAEEVDEQNLNSLKLYTNQPSTLMVNGLSDFFSQNSNFDVKIVNNDVVLFKAFNKEKTYSESAIITRKTGELIHEITKHINSENLEKYIAIYYCKNKTKNA
;
A
#
# COMPACT_ATOMS: atom_id res chain seq x y z
N MET A 1 38.13 47.84 -25.48
CA MET A 1 37.80 47.63 -24.05
C MET A 1 36.45 46.97 -23.98
N ILE A 2 36.43 45.64 -23.85
CA ILE A 2 35.22 44.81 -23.82
C ILE A 2 34.97 44.46 -22.36
N LYS A 3 33.88 44.96 -21.78
CA LYS A 3 33.47 44.63 -20.41
C LYS A 3 32.70 43.32 -20.45
N PHE A 4 33.28 42.27 -19.92
CA PHE A 4 32.62 41.00 -19.66
C PHE A 4 31.67 41.17 -18.48
N PHE A 5 30.38 41.10 -18.77
CA PHE A 5 29.33 40.96 -17.75
C PHE A 5 29.19 39.49 -17.40
N TYR A 6 29.73 39.07 -16.27
CA TYR A 6 29.45 37.77 -15.68
C TYR A 6 28.06 37.79 -15.06
N PHE A 7 27.11 37.20 -15.77
CA PHE A 7 25.80 36.91 -15.23
C PHE A 7 25.93 35.61 -14.41
N ILE A 8 26.07 35.77 -13.09
CA ILE A 8 25.99 34.65 -12.14
C ILE A 8 24.52 34.27 -12.03
N PHE A 9 24.13 33.25 -12.76
CA PHE A 9 22.83 32.58 -12.64
C PHE A 9 22.88 31.73 -11.36
N PHE A 10 22.51 32.35 -10.23
CA PHE A 10 22.27 31.61 -8.99
C PHE A 10 20.98 30.81 -9.18
N SER A 11 21.11 29.54 -9.66
CA SER A 11 20.04 28.56 -9.66
C SER A 11 19.70 28.25 -8.20
N PHE A 12 18.68 28.90 -7.69
CA PHE A 12 18.01 28.48 -6.46
C PHE A 12 17.34 27.12 -6.77
N ILE A 13 18.08 26.04 -6.60
CA ILE A 13 17.48 24.71 -6.44
C ILE A 13 16.79 24.77 -5.07
N ALA A 14 15.53 25.15 -5.08
CA ALA A 14 14.65 24.91 -3.96
C ALA A 14 14.55 23.38 -3.80
N LEU A 15 15.41 22.83 -2.96
CA LEU A 15 15.25 21.51 -2.39
C LEU A 15 13.95 21.55 -1.59
N ASN A 16 12.84 21.27 -2.26
CA ASN A 16 11.63 20.89 -1.59
C ASN A 16 11.92 19.58 -0.86
N ASN A 17 12.43 19.70 0.36
CA ASN A 17 12.34 18.64 1.34
C ASN A 17 10.84 18.41 1.57
N VAL A 18 10.28 17.52 0.79
CA VAL A 18 9.01 16.89 1.12
C VAL A 18 9.31 16.06 2.36
N PHE A 19 9.29 16.73 3.51
CA PHE A 19 9.19 16.03 4.77
C PHE A 19 7.94 15.17 4.65
N ALA A 20 8.12 13.86 4.58
CA ALA A 20 7.03 12.92 4.81
C ALA A 20 6.49 13.28 6.19
N LYS A 21 5.39 14.05 6.19
CA LYS A 21 4.68 14.41 7.40
C LYS A 21 4.27 13.08 7.99
N ASN A 22 4.84 12.68 9.11
CA ASN A 22 4.32 11.58 9.90
C ASN A 22 2.86 11.90 10.15
N ILE A 23 1.99 11.23 9.42
CA ILE A 23 0.55 11.41 9.56
C ILE A 23 0.24 10.76 10.89
N ASN A 24 0.04 11.59 11.91
CA ASN A 24 -0.53 11.13 13.16
C ASN A 24 -1.87 10.48 12.80
N ILE A 25 -1.99 9.18 13.04
CA ILE A 25 -3.26 8.48 12.97
C ILE A 25 -4.03 8.97 14.22
N ASN A 26 -4.68 10.13 14.09
CA ASN A 26 -5.45 10.73 15.19
C ASN A 26 -6.86 10.16 15.30
N GLU A 27 -7.21 9.17 14.48
CA GLU A 27 -8.50 8.49 14.55
C GLU A 27 -8.33 7.12 15.20
N ASP A 28 -9.21 6.80 16.13
CA ASP A 28 -9.43 5.44 16.58
C ASP A 28 -10.02 4.65 15.39
N LEU A 29 -9.14 4.03 14.64
CA LEU A 29 -9.54 3.22 13.50
C LEU A 29 -10.00 1.86 14.00
N ASN A 30 -11.21 1.47 13.66
CA ASN A 30 -11.73 0.12 13.89
C ASN A 30 -12.64 -0.24 12.73
N LEU A 31 -12.07 -0.86 11.70
CA LEU A 31 -12.74 -1.21 10.48
C LEU A 31 -12.66 -2.72 10.27
N GLU A 32 -13.78 -3.34 9.95
CA GLU A 32 -13.85 -4.74 9.55
C GLU A 32 -14.54 -4.86 8.19
N PHE A 33 -13.89 -5.58 7.29
CA PHE A 33 -14.37 -5.78 5.92
C PHE A 33 -14.50 -7.26 5.56
N ASN A 34 -15.46 -7.51 4.68
CA ASN A 34 -15.58 -8.76 3.94
C ASN A 34 -15.28 -8.46 2.47
N CYS A 35 -14.21 -9.04 1.93
CA CYS A 35 -13.71 -8.70 0.61
C CYS A 35 -13.79 -9.88 -0.34
N LYS A 36 -14.36 -9.66 -1.52
CA LYS A 36 -14.41 -10.62 -2.62
C LYS A 36 -13.32 -10.25 -3.64
N LEU A 37 -12.52 -11.26 -4.03
CA LEU A 37 -11.55 -11.08 -5.10
C LEU A 37 -12.27 -10.80 -6.42
N GLU A 38 -11.80 -9.81 -7.16
CA GLU A 38 -12.27 -9.51 -8.52
C GLU A 38 -11.28 -10.02 -9.57
N LYS A 39 -9.99 -9.68 -9.39
CA LYS A 39 -8.94 -10.06 -10.32
C LYS A 39 -7.56 -10.01 -9.67
N LYS A 40 -6.62 -10.69 -10.32
CA LYS A 40 -5.21 -10.69 -9.97
C LYS A 40 -4.36 -10.33 -11.18
N ILE A 41 -3.34 -9.51 -10.99
CA ILE A 41 -2.37 -9.13 -12.02
C ILE A 41 -1.01 -9.65 -11.59
N ILE A 42 -0.35 -10.42 -12.47
CA ILE A 42 0.90 -11.10 -12.17
C ILE A 42 1.99 -10.66 -13.14
N LYS A 43 3.14 -10.27 -12.57
CA LYS A 43 4.41 -10.13 -13.27
C LYS A 43 5.41 -11.08 -12.63
N ASN A 44 5.98 -11.98 -13.42
CA ASN A 44 7.08 -12.88 -13.05
C ASN A 44 7.85 -13.30 -14.31
N SER A 45 8.61 -14.38 -14.25
CA SER A 45 9.36 -14.91 -15.41
C SER A 45 8.44 -15.40 -16.55
N GLU A 46 7.22 -15.82 -16.24
CA GLU A 46 6.26 -16.36 -17.20
C GLU A 46 5.29 -15.29 -17.74
N TYR A 47 4.89 -14.35 -16.87
CA TYR A 47 3.87 -13.36 -17.20
C TYR A 47 4.41 -11.93 -17.08
N ASN A 48 4.06 -11.09 -18.05
CA ASN A 48 4.35 -9.66 -18.01
C ASN A 48 3.06 -8.87 -17.77
N PHE A 49 2.69 -8.71 -16.48
CA PHE A 49 1.44 -8.05 -16.05
C PHE A 49 0.17 -8.68 -16.63
N LYS A 50 0.13 -10.01 -16.67
CA LYS A 50 -1.08 -10.74 -17.10
C LYS A 50 -2.17 -10.64 -16.05
N THR A 51 -3.38 -10.32 -16.50
CA THR A 51 -4.57 -10.27 -15.66
C THR A 51 -5.30 -11.61 -15.69
N PHE A 52 -5.71 -12.06 -14.51
CA PHE A 52 -6.55 -13.24 -14.29
C PHE A 52 -7.79 -12.79 -13.53
N LEU A 53 -8.96 -13.29 -13.91
CA LEU A 53 -10.19 -13.08 -13.17
C LEU A 53 -10.25 -14.02 -11.94
N ALA A 54 -11.12 -13.70 -10.98
CA ALA A 54 -11.21 -14.46 -9.74
C ALA A 54 -11.47 -15.96 -9.95
N GLU A 55 -12.27 -16.31 -10.97
CA GLU A 55 -12.57 -17.71 -11.33
C GLU A 55 -11.40 -18.47 -11.98
N GLU A 56 -10.37 -17.77 -12.42
CA GLU A 56 -9.16 -18.34 -13.05
C GLU A 56 -8.04 -18.60 -12.03
N VAL A 57 -8.19 -18.12 -10.80
CA VAL A 57 -7.20 -18.28 -9.73
C VAL A 57 -7.80 -18.97 -8.53
N ASP A 58 -7.06 -19.92 -7.95
CA ASP A 58 -7.45 -20.61 -6.72
C ASP A 58 -7.06 -19.76 -5.49
N GLU A 59 -7.65 -18.56 -5.39
CA GLU A 59 -7.40 -17.65 -4.29
C GLU A 59 -8.68 -17.37 -3.51
N GLN A 60 -8.59 -17.42 -2.19
CA GLN A 60 -9.75 -17.26 -1.33
C GLN A 60 -10.13 -15.79 -1.14
N ASN A 61 -11.43 -15.56 -0.96
CA ASN A 61 -11.94 -14.28 -0.52
C ASN A 61 -11.45 -13.96 0.91
N LEU A 62 -11.27 -12.68 1.21
CA LEU A 62 -10.90 -12.23 2.55
C LEU A 62 -12.17 -12.10 3.39
N ASN A 63 -12.46 -13.11 4.21
CA ASN A 63 -13.69 -13.16 5.00
C ASN A 63 -13.70 -12.22 6.22
N SER A 64 -12.53 -11.78 6.67
CA SER A 64 -12.40 -10.85 7.80
C SER A 64 -11.08 -10.07 7.69
N LEU A 65 -11.10 -8.96 6.96
CA LEU A 65 -10.01 -7.99 6.98
C LEU A 65 -10.28 -6.97 8.08
N LYS A 66 -9.39 -6.90 9.09
CA LYS A 66 -9.49 -5.93 10.19
C LYS A 66 -8.33 -4.93 10.12
N LEU A 67 -8.70 -3.66 10.15
CA LEU A 67 -7.79 -2.53 10.28
C LEU A 67 -8.13 -1.78 11.56
N TYR A 68 -7.22 -1.75 12.52
CA TYR A 68 -7.47 -1.07 13.79
C TYR A 68 -6.19 -0.41 14.32
N THR A 69 -6.35 0.63 15.12
CA THR A 69 -5.25 1.26 15.85
C THR A 69 -5.11 0.64 17.23
N ASN A 70 -3.89 0.21 17.56
CA ASN A 70 -3.54 -0.26 18.91
C ASN A 70 -2.50 0.70 19.48
N GLN A 71 -2.88 1.47 20.49
CA GLN A 71 -2.11 2.60 21.06
C GLN A 71 -1.95 3.78 20.07
N PRO A 72 -1.68 5.01 20.57
CA PRO A 72 -1.68 6.18 19.70
C PRO A 72 -0.69 5.97 18.54
N SER A 73 -1.22 5.82 17.35
CA SER A 73 -0.53 5.76 16.05
C SER A 73 -0.01 4.42 15.51
N THR A 74 -0.33 3.27 16.10
CA THR A 74 0.07 1.98 15.52
C THR A 74 -1.09 1.33 14.78
N LEU A 75 -0.99 1.21 13.46
CA LEU A 75 -1.94 0.46 12.65
C LEU A 75 -1.68 -1.05 12.80
N MET A 76 -2.74 -1.81 13.03
CA MET A 76 -2.74 -3.26 13.00
C MET A 76 -3.59 -3.75 11.83
N VAL A 77 -3.09 -4.76 11.11
CA VAL A 77 -3.75 -5.34 9.93
C VAL A 77 -3.85 -6.84 10.10
N ASN A 78 -5.06 -7.36 10.16
CA ASN A 78 -5.30 -8.79 10.28
C ASN A 78 -6.17 -9.29 9.11
N GLY A 79 -5.86 -10.49 8.62
CA GLY A 79 -6.65 -11.19 7.60
C GLY A 79 -6.31 -10.83 6.16
N LEU A 80 -5.27 -9.99 5.90
CA LEU A 80 -4.80 -9.72 4.54
C LEU A 80 -3.66 -10.66 4.14
N SER A 81 -2.63 -10.76 4.98
CA SER A 81 -1.52 -11.69 4.82
C SER A 81 -0.86 -11.99 6.17
N ASP A 82 -0.11 -13.08 6.23
CA ASP A 82 0.68 -13.43 7.41
C ASP A 82 1.78 -12.38 7.65
N PHE A 83 2.37 -11.85 6.59
CA PHE A 83 3.40 -10.82 6.68
C PHE A 83 2.89 -9.55 7.37
N PHE A 84 1.71 -9.08 7.00
CA PHE A 84 1.08 -7.95 7.68
C PHE A 84 0.63 -8.28 9.10
N SER A 85 0.07 -9.46 9.32
CA SER A 85 -0.42 -9.86 10.65
C SER A 85 0.69 -9.99 11.69
N GLN A 86 1.92 -10.32 11.26
CA GLN A 86 3.10 -10.49 12.13
C GLN A 86 3.95 -9.21 12.23
N ASN A 87 3.70 -8.22 11.39
CA ASN A 87 4.52 -7.01 11.32
C ASN A 87 3.82 -5.85 12.03
N SER A 88 4.47 -5.24 13.01
CA SER A 88 3.97 -4.03 13.69
C SER A 88 4.55 -2.72 13.13
N ASN A 89 5.54 -2.81 12.23
CA ASN A 89 6.24 -1.64 11.68
C ASN A 89 5.75 -1.34 10.27
N PHE A 90 4.58 -0.73 10.15
CA PHE A 90 4.08 -0.24 8.89
C PHE A 90 4.58 1.17 8.59
N ASP A 91 4.95 1.39 7.34
CA ASP A 91 5.06 2.72 6.78
C ASP A 91 3.64 3.16 6.35
N VAL A 92 2.90 3.71 7.29
CA VAL A 92 1.55 4.22 7.04
C VAL A 92 1.68 5.54 6.31
N LYS A 93 1.17 5.58 5.07
CA LYS A 93 1.29 6.76 4.22
C LYS A 93 0.09 7.69 4.34
N ILE A 94 -1.10 7.14 4.36
CA ILE A 94 -2.36 7.91 4.38
C ILE A 94 -3.38 7.17 5.23
N VAL A 95 -3.97 7.86 6.20
CA VAL A 95 -5.21 7.46 6.86
C VAL A 95 -6.10 8.69 6.91
N ASN A 96 -7.21 8.65 6.19
CA ASN A 96 -8.24 9.66 6.22
C ASN A 96 -9.63 9.02 6.04
N ASN A 97 -10.68 9.84 5.98
CA ASN A 97 -12.05 9.35 5.82
C ASN A 97 -12.30 8.57 4.53
N ASP A 98 -11.47 8.77 3.50
CA ASP A 98 -11.67 8.19 2.17
C ASP A 98 -10.73 7.01 1.92
N VAL A 99 -9.48 7.06 2.43
CA VAL A 99 -8.43 6.12 2.04
C VAL A 99 -7.58 5.71 3.25
N VAL A 100 -7.24 4.41 3.31
CA VAL A 100 -6.16 3.89 4.17
C VAL A 100 -5.10 3.27 3.27
N LEU A 101 -3.87 3.78 3.34
CA LEU A 101 -2.72 3.29 2.59
C LEU A 101 -1.59 2.95 3.57
N PHE A 102 -1.09 1.73 3.49
CA PHE A 102 0.01 1.25 4.31
C PHE A 102 0.94 0.34 3.50
N LYS A 103 2.20 0.28 3.93
CA LYS A 103 3.25 -0.52 3.31
C LYS A 103 4.20 -1.07 4.37
N ALA A 104 4.72 -2.27 4.12
CA ALA A 104 5.77 -2.87 4.94
C ALA A 104 6.86 -3.50 4.06
N PHE A 105 8.07 -3.63 4.61
CA PHE A 105 9.22 -4.27 3.97
C PHE A 105 9.81 -5.32 4.91
N ASN A 106 10.43 -6.37 4.35
CA ASN A 106 11.32 -7.21 5.14
C ASN A 106 12.63 -6.45 5.48
N LYS A 107 13.42 -6.99 6.40
CA LYS A 107 14.67 -6.35 6.88
C LYS A 107 15.65 -6.06 5.73
N GLU A 108 15.78 -6.98 4.80
CA GLU A 108 16.69 -6.92 3.66
C GLU A 108 16.16 -6.04 2.52
N LYS A 109 14.92 -5.55 2.62
CA LYS A 109 14.23 -4.78 1.58
C LYS A 109 14.15 -5.48 0.22
N THR A 110 14.16 -6.80 0.21
CA THR A 110 13.98 -7.64 -0.98
C THR A 110 12.51 -8.04 -1.20
N TYR A 111 11.67 -7.82 -0.19
CA TYR A 111 10.25 -8.10 -0.18
C TYR A 111 9.48 -6.90 0.36
N SER A 112 8.35 -6.60 -0.25
CA SER A 112 7.43 -5.60 0.26
C SER A 112 5.98 -5.98 -0.01
N GLU A 113 5.12 -5.59 0.92
CA GLU A 113 3.67 -5.57 0.71
C GLU A 113 3.13 -4.17 0.90
N SER A 114 2.14 -3.81 0.10
CA SER A 114 1.38 -2.58 0.26
C SER A 114 -0.10 -2.83 0.03
N ALA A 115 -0.93 -2.08 0.73
CA ALA A 115 -2.36 -2.12 0.49
C ALA A 115 -2.95 -0.71 0.54
N ILE A 116 -3.90 -0.46 -0.35
CA ILE A 116 -4.73 0.73 -0.34
C ILE A 116 -6.19 0.31 -0.34
N ILE A 117 -6.94 0.80 0.63
CA ILE A 117 -8.39 0.61 0.67
C ILE A 117 -9.11 1.96 0.56
N THR A 118 -9.99 2.07 -0.42
CA THR A 118 -10.87 3.22 -0.61
C THR A 118 -12.17 2.97 0.17
N ARG A 119 -12.32 3.63 1.31
CA ARG A 119 -13.44 3.41 2.25
C ARG A 119 -14.80 3.70 1.66
N LYS A 120 -14.87 4.60 0.68
CA LYS A 120 -16.12 5.02 0.02
C LYS A 120 -16.60 3.99 -1.00
N THR A 121 -15.71 3.45 -1.82
CA THR A 121 -16.03 2.47 -2.87
C THR A 121 -15.90 1.04 -2.39
N GLY A 122 -15.10 0.78 -1.35
CA GLY A 122 -14.76 -0.56 -0.89
C GLY A 122 -13.69 -1.24 -1.75
N GLU A 123 -13.06 -0.55 -2.69
CA GLU A 123 -11.97 -1.12 -3.46
C GLU A 123 -10.73 -1.27 -2.58
N LEU A 124 -10.17 -2.49 -2.57
CA LEU A 124 -8.91 -2.81 -1.93
C LEU A 124 -7.94 -3.30 -3.01
N ILE A 125 -6.80 -2.64 -3.13
CA ILE A 125 -5.68 -3.07 -3.94
C ILE A 125 -4.58 -3.55 -3.00
N HIS A 126 -4.19 -4.82 -3.11
CA HIS A 126 -3.11 -5.44 -2.36
C HIS A 126 -1.98 -5.81 -3.30
N GLU A 127 -0.79 -5.26 -3.09
CA GLU A 127 0.40 -5.49 -3.90
C GLU A 127 1.48 -6.20 -3.09
N ILE A 128 2.03 -7.28 -3.64
CA ILE A 128 3.20 -7.98 -3.14
C ILE A 128 4.30 -7.83 -4.19
N THR A 129 5.49 -7.40 -3.76
CA THR A 129 6.69 -7.35 -4.61
C THR A 129 7.79 -8.17 -3.96
N LYS A 130 8.34 -9.13 -4.72
CA LYS A 130 9.46 -10.01 -4.32
C LYS A 130 10.68 -9.73 -5.18
N HIS A 131 11.86 -10.12 -4.68
CA HIS A 131 13.14 -9.96 -5.36
C HIS A 131 13.38 -8.51 -5.83
N ILE A 132 13.07 -7.56 -4.95
CA ILE A 132 13.26 -6.12 -5.21
C ILE A 132 14.75 -5.89 -5.52
N ASN A 133 15.04 -5.07 -6.53
CA ASN A 133 16.39 -4.78 -7.05
C ASN A 133 17.09 -5.96 -7.73
N SER A 134 16.36 -6.94 -8.21
CA SER A 134 16.87 -8.10 -8.95
C SER A 134 16.21 -8.17 -10.34
N GLU A 135 16.86 -8.81 -11.29
CA GLU A 135 16.30 -9.10 -12.60
C GLU A 135 15.10 -10.05 -12.53
N ASN A 136 15.02 -10.84 -11.46
CA ASN A 136 13.91 -11.77 -11.18
C ASN A 136 12.77 -11.12 -10.38
N LEU A 137 12.57 -9.81 -10.49
CA LEU A 137 11.52 -9.10 -9.79
C LEU A 137 10.14 -9.70 -10.14
N GLU A 138 9.42 -10.10 -9.10
CA GLU A 138 8.04 -10.57 -9.18
C GLU A 138 7.09 -9.56 -8.53
N LYS A 139 5.92 -9.37 -9.16
CA LYS A 139 4.87 -8.50 -8.64
C LYS A 139 3.52 -9.19 -8.77
N TYR A 140 2.76 -9.17 -7.68
CA TYR A 140 1.41 -9.72 -7.57
C TYR A 140 0.50 -8.60 -7.08
N ILE A 141 -0.55 -8.30 -7.82
CA ILE A 141 -1.53 -7.29 -7.46
C ILE A 141 -2.90 -7.96 -7.42
N ALA A 142 -3.51 -8.02 -6.25
CA ALA A 142 -4.86 -8.51 -6.07
C ALA A 142 -5.82 -7.33 -5.86
N ILE A 143 -6.92 -7.32 -6.58
CA ILE A 143 -7.97 -6.31 -6.50
C ILE A 143 -9.22 -6.96 -5.94
N TYR A 144 -9.71 -6.40 -4.83
CA TYR A 144 -10.90 -6.88 -4.12
C TYR A 144 -11.96 -5.80 -4.07
N TYR A 145 -13.20 -6.24 -3.98
CA TYR A 145 -14.31 -5.41 -3.56
C TYR A 145 -14.72 -5.78 -2.13
N CYS A 146 -14.63 -4.82 -1.23
CA CYS A 146 -14.84 -4.98 0.20
C CYS A 146 -16.14 -4.32 0.67
N LYS A 147 -16.89 -5.04 1.50
CA LYS A 147 -18.05 -4.50 2.22
C LYS A 147 -17.68 -4.29 3.68
N ASN A 148 -17.93 -3.10 4.20
CA ASN A 148 -17.69 -2.78 5.61
C ASN A 148 -18.78 -3.47 6.46
N LYS A 149 -18.34 -4.28 7.45
CA LYS A 149 -19.24 -4.99 8.38
C LYS A 149 -19.78 -4.08 9.48
N THR A 150 -19.04 -3.03 9.85
CA THR A 150 -19.41 -2.14 10.98
C THR A 150 -20.50 -1.12 10.63
N LYS A 151 -20.87 -0.96 9.37
CA LYS A 151 -21.92 -0.02 8.91
C LYS A 151 -23.34 -0.56 8.95
N ASN A 152 -23.56 -1.78 9.43
CA ASN A 152 -24.90 -2.40 9.51
C ASN A 152 -25.47 -2.43 10.94
N ALA A 153 -25.11 -1.42 11.76
CA ALA A 153 -25.72 -1.21 13.07
C ALA A 153 -26.51 0.09 13.08
#